data_d3b63723e8c19737df8346d306e56344
#
_entry.id   d3b63723e8c19737df8346d306e56344
#
_cell.length_a   1.000
_cell.length_b   1.000
_cell.length_c   1.000
_cell.angle_alpha   90.00
_cell.angle_beta   90.00
_cell.angle_gamma   90.00
#
_symmetry.space_group_name_H-M   'P 1'
#
loop_
_entity.id
_entity.type
_entity.pdbx_description
1 polymer ?
#
loop_
_entity_poly.entity_id
_entity_poly.type
_entity_poly.pdbx_seq_one_letter_code
_entity_poly.pdbx_strand_id
1 'polypeptide(L)'
;MTNSKDEIGTFEPIAIVGLGAILPDAPDVSTFWKNVISGEVSIRNLPKDRWRSEDHWEAGGPKNISEGKTYSKIGAWVHEYEFDWKRWRIPPGSLPQIDLCQQWAVSVSAAALEDAGYLGDGATSNLPREKTGVVFANALGGENRTRSTERVLIDRYQRHAKEAGISDDAFSRFKTSLLDGAPRVDEDTMPGELANVVAGRVANMLDLRGPNFTTDAACASAMAAVMDACHLLHSGQVDVMVAGAADRTMDPATFAKFSAIGALSATRSVPFDRRADGFVMGEGAGALVLKRLNDAIKAGDKVYSVIRGIGASSDGRGKGITAPSQGGQVLAISNAYSQAGYPVSSVELIEAHGTSTSVGDATELASLSSVYGQSNMPGTVAVGSIKSQIGHLKAAAGLAGILKVALSLHHRTIPPSAGFEQPNETVPWSEVPFYVPTVAGDWPQPTDNPRRAGVSAFGFGGTNFHVALEQYHPEKHSKLSAKWRSRKHHHTKGGDAPVSYTHLTLPTK
;
A
#
# COMPACT_ATOMS: atom_id res chain seq x y z
N MET A 1 39.24 -16.72 3.04
CA MET A 1 38.18 -17.74 2.91
C MET A 1 37.19 -17.50 4.02
N THR A 2 36.24 -16.61 3.79
CA THR A 2 35.18 -16.31 4.75
C THR A 2 34.06 -17.34 4.52
N ASN A 3 33.85 -18.19 5.54
CA ASN A 3 32.71 -19.09 5.60
C ASN A 3 31.44 -18.29 5.32
N SER A 4 30.78 -18.55 4.21
CA SER A 4 29.41 -18.14 3.96
C SER A 4 28.54 -18.84 5.02
N LYS A 5 28.37 -18.22 6.19
CA LYS A 5 27.31 -18.63 7.12
C LYS A 5 26.02 -18.54 6.34
N ASP A 6 25.38 -19.67 6.18
CA ASP A 6 24.11 -19.82 5.49
C ASP A 6 23.10 -18.80 5.99
N GLU A 7 22.71 -17.86 5.15
CA GLU A 7 21.77 -16.77 5.43
C GLU A 7 20.32 -17.29 5.53
N ILE A 8 20.06 -18.09 6.54
CA ILE A 8 18.70 -18.53 6.88
C ILE A 8 18.17 -17.57 7.96
N GLY A 9 17.35 -16.62 7.53
CA GLY A 9 16.63 -15.74 8.45
C GLY A 9 15.63 -16.48 9.35
N THR A 10 14.91 -15.75 10.17
CA THR A 10 13.83 -16.29 11.02
C THR A 10 12.47 -16.29 10.32
N PHE A 11 12.33 -15.60 9.19
CA PHE A 11 11.13 -15.47 8.40
C PHE A 11 11.08 -16.55 7.30
N GLU A 12 10.02 -17.37 7.26
CA GLU A 12 9.80 -18.32 6.15
C GLU A 12 9.56 -17.54 4.87
N PRO A 13 10.35 -17.75 3.80
CA PRO A 13 10.22 -16.94 2.59
C PRO A 13 8.85 -17.10 1.93
N ILE A 14 8.26 -15.98 1.50
CA ILE A 14 6.96 -15.93 0.82
C ILE A 14 7.17 -15.47 -0.63
N ALA A 15 6.63 -16.23 -1.57
CA ALA A 15 6.65 -15.91 -3.00
C ALA A 15 5.48 -14.98 -3.36
N ILE A 16 5.75 -13.95 -4.17
CA ILE A 16 4.74 -13.17 -4.88
C ILE A 16 4.56 -13.84 -6.23
N VAL A 17 3.38 -14.45 -6.44
CA VAL A 17 3.10 -15.28 -7.62
C VAL A 17 2.09 -14.66 -8.60
N GLY A 18 1.38 -13.61 -8.18
CA GLY A 18 0.44 -12.90 -9.04
C GLY A 18 0.31 -11.43 -8.62
N LEU A 19 0.06 -10.57 -9.59
CA LEU A 19 -0.05 -9.13 -9.46
C LEU A 19 -1.33 -8.61 -10.12
N GLY A 20 -2.01 -7.67 -9.48
CA GLY A 20 -3.14 -6.93 -10.04
C GLY A 20 -3.07 -5.46 -9.65
N ALA A 21 -3.44 -4.56 -10.55
CA ALA A 21 -3.38 -3.13 -10.30
C ALA A 21 -4.42 -2.36 -11.11
N ILE A 22 -4.97 -1.31 -10.50
CA ILE A 22 -5.71 -0.20 -11.11
C ILE A 22 -5.15 1.06 -10.46
N LEU A 23 -4.31 1.78 -11.20
CA LEU A 23 -3.54 2.93 -10.71
C LEU A 23 -3.71 4.12 -11.65
N PRO A 24 -3.35 5.34 -11.27
CA PRO A 24 -3.44 6.49 -12.15
C PRO A 24 -2.74 6.27 -13.48
N ASP A 25 -3.42 6.51 -14.59
CA ASP A 25 -3.00 6.26 -15.97
C ASP A 25 -2.50 4.82 -16.24
N ALA A 26 -2.88 3.86 -15.38
CA ALA A 26 -2.46 2.47 -15.46
C ALA A 26 -3.60 1.52 -15.05
N PRO A 27 -4.44 1.07 -15.99
CA PRO A 27 -5.55 0.17 -15.72
C PRO A 27 -5.11 -1.27 -15.41
N ASP A 28 -3.84 -1.59 -15.63
CA ASP A 28 -3.24 -2.90 -15.41
C ASP A 28 -1.76 -2.82 -15.04
N VAL A 29 -1.19 -3.95 -14.61
CA VAL A 29 0.21 -4.08 -14.18
C VAL A 29 1.21 -3.81 -15.32
N SER A 30 0.88 -4.18 -16.55
CA SER A 30 1.77 -3.99 -17.71
C SER A 30 1.91 -2.50 -18.03
N THR A 31 0.80 -1.79 -18.05
CA THR A 31 0.77 -0.34 -18.26
C THR A 31 1.46 0.40 -17.11
N PHE A 32 1.20 -0.04 -15.86
CA PHE A 32 1.92 0.50 -14.69
C PHE A 32 3.43 0.37 -14.85
N TRP A 33 3.92 -0.80 -15.24
CA TRP A 33 5.37 -0.99 -15.43
C TRP A 33 5.94 -0.10 -16.53
N LYS A 34 5.25 0.03 -17.65
CA LYS A 34 5.66 0.96 -18.72
C LYS A 34 5.78 2.40 -18.23
N ASN A 35 4.78 2.88 -17.48
CA ASN A 35 4.78 4.22 -16.91
C ASN A 35 5.91 4.40 -15.89
N VAL A 36 6.16 3.38 -15.05
CA VAL A 36 7.27 3.40 -14.07
C VAL A 36 8.62 3.59 -14.79
N ILE A 37 8.87 2.83 -15.84
CA ILE A 37 10.16 2.87 -16.57
C ILE A 37 10.35 4.15 -17.37
N SER A 38 9.27 4.66 -17.97
CA SER A 38 9.33 5.92 -18.73
C SER A 38 9.42 7.17 -17.83
N GLY A 39 9.19 7.03 -16.52
CA GLY A 39 9.11 8.16 -15.61
C GLY A 39 7.84 9.00 -15.80
N GLU A 40 6.76 8.42 -16.35
CA GLU A 40 5.49 9.12 -16.59
C GLU A 40 4.91 9.62 -15.27
N VAL A 41 4.50 10.88 -15.24
CA VAL A 41 3.89 11.54 -14.08
C VAL A 41 2.39 11.67 -14.31
N SER A 42 1.59 10.95 -13.55
CA SER A 42 0.12 10.92 -13.62
C SER A 42 -0.56 11.97 -12.73
N ILE A 43 0.21 12.91 -12.19
CA ILE A 43 -0.34 14.01 -11.38
C ILE A 43 -0.93 15.07 -12.32
N ARG A 44 -2.21 15.34 -12.14
CA ARG A 44 -3.00 16.27 -13.00
C ARG A 44 -3.82 17.22 -12.14
N ASN A 45 -4.32 18.28 -12.75
CA ASN A 45 -5.34 19.13 -12.13
C ASN A 45 -6.60 18.31 -11.81
N LEU A 46 -7.37 18.81 -10.83
CA LEU A 46 -8.67 18.28 -10.47
C LEU A 46 -9.57 18.08 -11.70
N PRO A 47 -10.06 16.86 -11.98
CA PRO A 47 -10.98 16.62 -13.08
C PRO A 47 -12.35 17.26 -12.83
N LYS A 48 -13.04 17.64 -13.91
CA LYS A 48 -14.35 18.35 -13.85
C LYS A 48 -15.48 17.51 -13.28
N ASP A 49 -15.35 16.18 -13.33
CA ASP A 49 -16.33 15.21 -12.87
C ASP A 49 -16.16 14.84 -11.38
N ARG A 50 -15.21 15.46 -10.70
CA ARG A 50 -14.96 15.21 -9.26
C ARG A 50 -15.71 16.23 -8.40
N TRP A 51 -15.09 17.24 -7.96
CA TRP A 51 -15.68 18.31 -7.16
C TRP A 51 -15.34 19.68 -7.72
N ARG A 52 -16.14 20.69 -7.40
CA ARG A 52 -15.97 22.04 -7.94
C ARG A 52 -14.89 22.78 -7.16
N SER A 53 -13.83 23.17 -7.84
CA SER A 53 -12.71 23.90 -7.24
C SER A 53 -13.15 25.26 -6.68
N GLU A 54 -14.14 25.90 -7.30
CA GLU A 54 -14.68 27.21 -6.89
C GLU A 54 -15.27 27.18 -5.48
N ASP A 55 -15.80 26.00 -5.08
CA ASP A 55 -16.45 25.85 -3.77
C ASP A 55 -15.42 25.55 -2.66
N HIS A 56 -14.28 24.96 -2.96
CA HIS A 56 -13.38 24.38 -1.97
C HIS A 56 -11.92 24.85 -2.03
N TRP A 57 -11.46 25.32 -3.20
CA TRP A 57 -10.08 25.77 -3.38
C TRP A 57 -9.90 27.25 -3.10
N GLU A 58 -8.80 27.60 -2.46
CA GLU A 58 -8.37 28.97 -2.20
C GLU A 58 -6.86 29.10 -2.44
N ALA A 59 -6.45 30.15 -3.13
CA ALA A 59 -5.02 30.39 -3.37
C ALA A 59 -4.30 30.75 -2.06
N GLY A 60 -3.17 30.10 -1.80
CA GLY A 60 -2.39 30.37 -0.58
C GLY A 60 -1.60 29.15 -0.13
N GLY A 61 -1.36 29.06 1.15
CA GLY A 61 -0.73 27.95 1.84
C GLY A 61 -1.43 27.66 3.16
N PRO A 62 -0.92 26.70 3.96
CA PRO A 62 -1.58 26.20 5.15
C PRO A 62 -2.04 27.25 6.16
N LYS A 63 -1.35 28.40 6.20
CA LYS A 63 -1.62 29.48 7.15
C LYS A 63 -2.48 30.62 6.57
N ASN A 64 -2.77 30.59 5.27
CA ASN A 64 -3.32 31.72 4.54
C ASN A 64 -4.61 31.36 3.77
N ILE A 65 -5.22 30.20 4.07
CA ILE A 65 -6.52 29.79 3.52
C ILE A 65 -7.60 29.80 4.58
N SER A 66 -8.84 30.00 4.18
CA SER A 66 -10.01 29.96 5.05
C SER A 66 -10.25 28.54 5.59
N GLU A 67 -10.89 28.44 6.74
CA GLU A 67 -11.28 27.15 7.32
C GLU A 67 -12.17 26.36 6.34
N GLY A 68 -11.88 25.07 6.20
CA GLY A 68 -12.61 24.17 5.30
C GLY A 68 -12.23 24.29 3.83
N LYS A 69 -11.21 25.11 3.49
CA LYS A 69 -10.67 25.20 2.13
C LYS A 69 -9.40 24.35 1.96
N THR A 70 -9.02 24.15 0.71
CA THR A 70 -7.75 23.53 0.30
C THR A 70 -6.96 24.49 -0.60
N TYR A 71 -5.64 24.50 -0.42
CA TYR A 71 -4.74 25.20 -1.34
C TYR A 71 -4.25 24.32 -2.49
N SER A 72 -4.49 23.02 -2.44
CA SER A 72 -4.12 22.06 -3.48
C SER A 72 -5.35 21.61 -4.27
N LYS A 73 -5.23 21.56 -5.58
CA LYS A 73 -6.24 21.03 -6.52
C LYS A 73 -5.61 20.14 -7.59
N ILE A 74 -4.49 19.51 -7.23
CA ILE A 74 -3.83 18.51 -8.05
C ILE A 74 -3.90 17.14 -7.37
N GLY A 75 -3.91 16.09 -8.16
CA GLY A 75 -3.96 14.72 -7.68
C GLY A 75 -3.59 13.73 -8.77
N ALA A 76 -3.41 12.48 -8.39
CA ALA A 76 -3.26 11.38 -9.32
C ALA A 76 -4.55 10.55 -9.33
N TRP A 77 -5.25 10.59 -10.44
CA TRP A 77 -6.63 10.14 -10.57
C TRP A 77 -6.72 8.86 -11.40
N VAL A 78 -7.62 7.94 -11.02
CA VAL A 78 -8.00 6.80 -11.85
C VAL A 78 -9.13 7.24 -12.78
N HIS A 79 -8.89 7.16 -14.07
CA HIS A 79 -9.85 7.50 -15.12
C HIS A 79 -10.37 6.25 -15.82
N GLU A 80 -11.52 6.39 -16.50
CA GLU A 80 -12.08 5.42 -17.46
C GLU A 80 -12.25 3.99 -16.90
N TYR A 81 -12.45 3.86 -15.57
CA TYR A 81 -12.71 2.57 -14.96
C TYR A 81 -14.17 2.18 -15.07
N GLU A 82 -14.41 1.00 -15.66
CA GLU A 82 -15.72 0.36 -15.71
C GLU A 82 -15.69 -0.98 -14.98
N PHE A 83 -16.62 -1.16 -14.05
CA PHE A 83 -16.76 -2.44 -13.34
C PHE A 83 -17.57 -3.41 -14.18
N ASP A 84 -17.03 -4.61 -14.44
CA ASP A 84 -17.73 -5.67 -15.17
C ASP A 84 -18.81 -6.32 -14.31
N TRP A 85 -19.89 -5.60 -14.09
CA TRP A 85 -21.01 -6.05 -13.28
C TRP A 85 -21.68 -7.33 -13.83
N LYS A 86 -21.59 -7.59 -15.14
CA LYS A 86 -22.13 -8.79 -15.77
C LYS A 86 -21.36 -10.05 -15.35
N ARG A 87 -20.03 -9.96 -15.37
CA ARG A 87 -19.14 -11.02 -14.88
C ARG A 87 -19.47 -11.38 -13.44
N TRP A 88 -19.70 -10.37 -12.61
CA TRP A 88 -19.95 -10.55 -11.17
C TRP A 88 -21.43 -10.68 -10.81
N ARG A 89 -22.33 -10.69 -11.79
CA ARG A 89 -23.79 -10.82 -11.61
C ARG A 89 -24.38 -9.83 -10.61
N ILE A 90 -23.86 -8.61 -10.61
CA ILE A 90 -24.38 -7.51 -9.77
C ILE A 90 -25.41 -6.74 -10.57
N PRO A 91 -26.63 -6.54 -10.03
CA PRO A 91 -27.64 -5.71 -10.69
C PRO A 91 -27.11 -4.29 -10.93
N PRO A 92 -27.31 -3.69 -12.12
CA PRO A 92 -26.83 -2.34 -12.40
C PRO A 92 -27.35 -1.29 -11.42
N GLY A 93 -28.56 -1.50 -10.86
CA GLY A 93 -29.18 -0.61 -9.87
C GLY A 93 -28.44 -0.58 -8.52
N SER A 94 -27.70 -1.65 -8.16
CA SER A 94 -26.93 -1.72 -6.93
C SER A 94 -25.51 -1.10 -7.06
N LEU A 95 -25.01 -0.89 -8.29
CA LEU A 95 -23.66 -0.38 -8.50
C LEU A 95 -23.37 0.98 -7.84
N PRO A 96 -24.29 1.98 -7.88
CA PRO A 96 -24.06 3.26 -7.23
C PRO A 96 -23.88 3.17 -5.71
N GLN A 97 -24.40 2.10 -5.08
CA GLN A 97 -24.27 1.86 -3.64
C GLN A 97 -22.93 1.25 -3.27
N ILE A 98 -22.30 0.53 -4.21
CA ILE A 98 -21.01 -0.14 -3.96
C ILE A 98 -19.88 0.86 -4.17
N ASP A 99 -19.17 1.20 -3.10
CA ASP A 99 -18.02 2.10 -3.20
C ASP A 99 -16.97 1.58 -4.20
N LEU A 100 -16.34 2.49 -4.93
CA LEU A 100 -15.33 2.15 -5.92
C LEU A 100 -14.13 1.40 -5.32
N CYS A 101 -13.79 1.64 -4.05
CA CYS A 101 -12.77 0.84 -3.38
C CYS A 101 -13.10 -0.65 -3.38
N GLN A 102 -14.38 -1.02 -3.19
CA GLN A 102 -14.83 -2.40 -3.22
C GLN A 102 -14.83 -2.97 -4.65
N GLN A 103 -15.26 -2.17 -5.63
CA GLN A 103 -15.25 -2.56 -7.05
C GLN A 103 -13.82 -2.81 -7.53
N TRP A 104 -12.90 -1.88 -7.24
CA TRP A 104 -11.48 -2.02 -7.57
C TRP A 104 -10.86 -3.24 -6.88
N ALA A 105 -11.18 -3.46 -5.59
CA ALA A 105 -10.65 -4.60 -4.85
C ALA A 105 -11.01 -5.94 -5.51
N VAL A 106 -12.25 -6.11 -5.99
CA VAL A 106 -12.66 -7.31 -6.73
C VAL A 106 -11.88 -7.43 -8.04
N SER A 107 -11.78 -6.35 -8.82
CA SER A 107 -11.12 -6.35 -10.13
C SER A 107 -9.63 -6.66 -10.02
N VAL A 108 -8.89 -6.00 -9.09
CA VAL A 108 -7.44 -6.23 -8.93
C VAL A 108 -7.15 -7.62 -8.34
N SER A 109 -8.03 -8.14 -7.48
CA SER A 109 -7.89 -9.48 -6.93
C SER A 109 -8.10 -10.56 -7.99
N ALA A 110 -9.11 -10.38 -8.85
CA ALA A 110 -9.34 -11.26 -9.98
C ALA A 110 -8.16 -11.24 -10.94
N ALA A 111 -7.67 -10.05 -11.31
CA ALA A 111 -6.51 -9.90 -12.18
C ALA A 111 -5.25 -10.54 -11.58
N ALA A 112 -5.01 -10.39 -10.26
CA ALA A 112 -3.89 -11.03 -9.59
C ALA A 112 -3.98 -12.55 -9.59
N LEU A 113 -5.19 -13.10 -9.39
CA LEU A 113 -5.42 -14.55 -9.45
C LEU A 113 -5.35 -15.10 -10.88
N GLU A 114 -5.75 -14.33 -11.89
CA GLU A 114 -5.57 -14.65 -13.31
C GLU A 114 -4.07 -14.66 -13.66
N ASP A 115 -3.33 -13.66 -13.23
CA ASP A 115 -1.88 -13.55 -13.42
C ASP A 115 -1.11 -14.69 -12.72
N ALA A 116 -1.62 -15.17 -11.57
CA ALA A 116 -1.11 -16.34 -10.87
C ALA A 116 -1.53 -17.69 -11.50
N GLY A 117 -2.32 -17.69 -12.57
CA GLY A 117 -2.79 -18.89 -13.26
C GLY A 117 -3.92 -19.65 -12.56
N TYR A 118 -4.68 -18.99 -11.67
CA TYR A 118 -5.79 -19.60 -10.95
C TYR A 118 -7.16 -19.32 -11.56
N LEU A 119 -7.30 -18.25 -12.33
CA LEU A 119 -8.55 -17.82 -12.94
C LEU A 119 -8.37 -17.52 -14.43
N GLY A 120 -9.51 -17.34 -15.14
CA GLY A 120 -9.56 -17.04 -16.57
C GLY A 120 -9.42 -18.28 -17.46
N ASP A 121 -9.55 -18.08 -18.78
CA ASP A 121 -9.49 -19.15 -19.79
C ASP A 121 -8.09 -19.81 -19.88
N GLY A 122 -7.06 -19.13 -19.37
CA GLY A 122 -5.69 -19.62 -19.30
C GLY A 122 -5.29 -20.23 -17.96
N ALA A 123 -6.25 -20.58 -17.10
CA ALA A 123 -5.96 -21.15 -15.79
C ALA A 123 -5.17 -22.47 -15.91
N THR A 124 -4.03 -22.52 -15.24
CA THR A 124 -3.11 -23.68 -15.24
C THR A 124 -3.19 -24.49 -13.95
N SER A 125 -3.84 -23.94 -12.92
CA SER A 125 -3.93 -24.54 -11.58
C SER A 125 -5.32 -24.34 -10.97
N ASN A 126 -5.74 -25.30 -10.14
CA ASN A 126 -6.96 -25.16 -9.37
C ASN A 126 -6.72 -24.27 -8.14
N LEU A 127 -7.54 -23.24 -7.96
CA LEU A 127 -7.51 -22.41 -6.76
C LEU A 127 -8.03 -23.18 -5.54
N PRO A 128 -7.25 -23.35 -4.48
CA PRO A 128 -7.71 -24.02 -3.25
C PRO A 128 -8.60 -23.06 -2.43
N ARG A 129 -9.88 -22.91 -2.85
CA ARG A 129 -10.81 -21.88 -2.34
C ARG A 129 -10.98 -21.91 -0.81
N GLU A 130 -11.03 -23.10 -0.21
CA GLU A 130 -11.15 -23.27 1.26
C GLU A 130 -9.86 -22.87 2.02
N LYS A 131 -8.73 -22.86 1.33
CA LYS A 131 -7.41 -22.51 1.84
C LYS A 131 -6.86 -21.21 1.24
N THR A 132 -7.75 -20.39 0.65
CA THR A 132 -7.39 -19.06 0.12
C THR A 132 -8.07 -17.98 0.94
N GLY A 133 -7.25 -17.14 1.60
CA GLY A 133 -7.71 -16.01 2.40
C GLY A 133 -7.51 -14.68 1.69
N VAL A 134 -8.12 -13.62 2.24
CA VAL A 134 -8.08 -12.25 1.71
C VAL A 134 -7.81 -11.26 2.84
N VAL A 135 -6.80 -10.44 2.70
CA VAL A 135 -6.59 -9.27 3.56
C VAL A 135 -6.47 -8.04 2.69
N PHE A 136 -7.31 -7.05 2.94
CA PHE A 136 -7.30 -5.78 2.21
C PHE A 136 -7.00 -4.61 3.13
N ALA A 137 -6.13 -3.71 2.68
CA ALA A 137 -5.88 -2.44 3.35
C ALA A 137 -6.87 -1.37 2.85
N ASN A 138 -7.50 -0.67 3.77
CA ASN A 138 -8.34 0.48 3.48
C ASN A 138 -8.44 1.36 4.74
N ALA A 139 -8.17 2.65 4.64
CA ALA A 139 -8.11 3.53 5.82
C ALA A 139 -9.41 4.29 6.09
N LEU A 140 -10.14 4.72 5.07
CA LEU A 140 -11.28 5.65 5.23
C LEU A 140 -12.60 5.12 4.67
N GLY A 141 -12.63 3.89 4.13
CA GLY A 141 -13.85 3.23 3.64
C GLY A 141 -14.30 3.66 2.24
N GLY A 142 -13.72 4.73 1.66
CA GLY A 142 -14.11 5.31 0.37
C GLY A 142 -15.01 6.54 0.51
N GLU A 143 -15.65 6.98 -0.59
CA GLU A 143 -16.41 8.24 -0.66
C GLU A 143 -17.91 8.08 -0.50
N ASN A 144 -18.48 6.90 -0.75
CA ASN A 144 -19.93 6.71 -0.72
C ASN A 144 -20.55 7.05 0.64
N ARG A 145 -19.84 6.75 1.73
CA ARG A 145 -20.29 7.08 3.09
C ARG A 145 -20.54 8.58 3.29
N THR A 146 -19.67 9.44 2.77
CA THR A 146 -19.88 10.91 2.87
C THR A 146 -21.08 11.32 2.04
N ARG A 147 -21.21 10.80 0.82
CA ARG A 147 -22.28 11.16 -0.11
C ARG A 147 -23.66 10.69 0.36
N SER A 148 -23.78 9.49 0.95
CA SER A 148 -25.04 8.98 1.50
C SER A 148 -25.44 9.72 2.81
N THR A 149 -24.46 10.15 3.61
CA THR A 149 -24.69 10.89 4.85
C THR A 149 -25.44 12.21 4.61
N GLU A 150 -25.16 12.93 3.53
CA GLU A 150 -25.88 14.15 3.18
C GLU A 150 -27.39 13.90 3.02
N ARG A 151 -27.77 12.78 2.43
CA ARG A 151 -29.18 12.38 2.27
C ARG A 151 -29.87 12.12 3.61
N VAL A 152 -29.16 11.56 4.58
CA VAL A 152 -29.66 11.33 5.94
C VAL A 152 -29.80 12.64 6.71
N LEU A 153 -28.90 13.61 6.49
CA LEU A 153 -28.88 14.87 7.19
C LEU A 153 -29.86 15.91 6.63
N ILE A 154 -30.52 15.63 5.50
CA ILE A 154 -31.36 16.61 4.79
C ILE A 154 -32.49 17.20 5.65
N ASP A 155 -33.10 16.40 6.52
CA ASP A 155 -34.19 16.87 7.41
C ASP A 155 -33.65 17.80 8.50
N ARG A 156 -32.39 17.59 8.93
CA ARG A 156 -31.72 18.53 9.84
C ARG A 156 -31.48 19.87 9.15
N TYR A 157 -31.05 19.85 7.88
CA TYR A 157 -30.89 21.08 7.09
C TYR A 157 -32.20 21.78 6.86
N GLN A 158 -33.31 21.06 6.60
CA GLN A 158 -34.65 21.65 6.46
C GLN A 158 -35.09 22.37 7.73
N ARG A 159 -34.87 21.79 8.91
CA ARG A 159 -35.20 22.43 10.19
C ARG A 159 -34.44 23.75 10.34
N HIS A 160 -33.14 23.78 10.13
CA HIS A 160 -32.34 25.00 10.24
C HIS A 160 -32.72 26.04 9.17
N ALA A 161 -33.00 25.61 7.94
CA ALA A 161 -33.48 26.48 6.89
C ALA A 161 -34.79 27.19 7.26
N LYS A 162 -35.74 26.46 7.86
CA LYS A 162 -37.00 26.98 8.36
C LYS A 162 -36.79 27.98 9.50
N GLU A 163 -35.92 27.65 10.48
CA GLU A 163 -35.53 28.55 11.58
C GLU A 163 -34.90 29.85 11.04
N ALA A 164 -34.17 29.77 9.94
CA ALA A 164 -33.56 30.92 9.23
C ALA A 164 -34.53 31.67 8.28
N GLY A 165 -35.81 31.29 8.23
CA GLY A 165 -36.83 31.96 7.39
C GLY A 165 -36.79 31.57 5.91
N ILE A 166 -36.10 30.49 5.52
CA ILE A 166 -36.08 29.98 4.15
C ILE A 166 -37.41 29.27 3.87
N SER A 167 -38.06 29.62 2.74
CA SER A 167 -39.35 29.01 2.38
C SER A 167 -39.19 27.54 1.99
N ASP A 168 -40.22 26.73 2.20
CA ASP A 168 -40.22 25.31 1.85
C ASP A 168 -39.93 25.07 0.33
N ASP A 169 -40.40 25.99 -0.50
CA ASP A 169 -40.18 25.92 -1.95
C ASP A 169 -38.71 26.20 -2.32
N ALA A 170 -38.07 27.18 -1.68
CA ALA A 170 -36.63 27.43 -1.85
C ALA A 170 -35.79 26.26 -1.33
N PHE A 171 -36.16 25.68 -0.17
CA PHE A 171 -35.51 24.53 0.37
C PHE A 171 -35.69 23.29 -0.51
N SER A 172 -36.86 23.09 -1.12
CA SER A 172 -37.10 21.96 -2.04
C SER A 172 -36.17 21.99 -3.26
N ARG A 173 -35.94 23.19 -3.85
CA ARG A 173 -34.97 23.36 -4.94
C ARG A 173 -33.54 23.09 -4.48
N PHE A 174 -33.15 23.59 -3.33
CA PHE A 174 -31.86 23.30 -2.69
C PHE A 174 -31.66 21.79 -2.46
N LYS A 175 -32.65 21.11 -1.86
CA LYS A 175 -32.64 19.67 -1.62
C LYS A 175 -32.43 18.88 -2.92
N THR A 176 -33.14 19.23 -3.98
CA THR A 176 -33.01 18.57 -5.28
C THR A 176 -31.61 18.74 -5.83
N SER A 177 -31.04 19.94 -5.78
CA SER A 177 -29.68 20.22 -6.24
C SER A 177 -28.61 19.52 -5.39
N LEU A 178 -28.76 19.53 -4.06
CA LEU A 178 -27.79 18.91 -3.14
C LEU A 178 -27.74 17.39 -3.28
N LEU A 179 -28.89 16.77 -3.49
CA LEU A 179 -29.03 15.31 -3.56
C LEU A 179 -28.88 14.76 -5.00
N ASP A 180 -28.62 15.63 -5.96
CA ASP A 180 -28.36 15.21 -7.34
C ASP A 180 -27.09 14.35 -7.40
N GLY A 181 -27.22 13.14 -7.97
CA GLY A 181 -26.14 12.18 -8.04
C GLY A 181 -25.69 11.54 -6.71
N ALA A 182 -26.31 11.90 -5.56
CA ALA A 182 -26.04 11.22 -4.30
C ALA A 182 -26.68 9.83 -4.27
N PRO A 183 -25.98 8.78 -3.79
CA PRO A 183 -26.53 7.44 -3.68
C PRO A 183 -27.83 7.43 -2.85
N ARG A 184 -28.78 6.56 -3.21
CA ARG A 184 -29.97 6.34 -2.37
C ARG A 184 -29.55 5.63 -1.07
N VAL A 185 -30.35 5.75 -0.04
CA VAL A 185 -30.21 4.95 1.19
C VAL A 185 -31.20 3.80 1.12
N ASP A 186 -30.69 2.60 0.94
CA ASP A 186 -31.42 1.33 0.82
C ASP A 186 -30.64 0.18 1.47
N GLU A 187 -31.05 -1.07 1.25
CA GLU A 187 -30.42 -2.26 1.81
C GLU A 187 -28.98 -2.49 1.35
N ASP A 188 -28.59 -1.99 0.18
CA ASP A 188 -27.23 -2.11 -0.37
C ASP A 188 -26.26 -1.05 0.18
N THR A 189 -26.75 0.02 0.80
CA THR A 189 -25.94 1.16 1.25
C THR A 189 -24.90 0.75 2.30
N MET A 190 -25.32 0.13 3.41
CA MET A 190 -24.37 -0.30 4.44
C MET A 190 -23.33 -1.30 3.92
N PRO A 191 -23.70 -2.38 3.21
CA PRO A 191 -22.72 -3.28 2.60
C PRO A 191 -21.80 -2.56 1.60
N GLY A 192 -22.28 -1.51 0.94
CA GLY A 192 -21.52 -0.74 -0.03
C GLY A 192 -20.47 0.20 0.58
N GLU A 193 -20.60 0.56 1.87
CA GLU A 193 -19.75 1.57 2.55
C GLU A 193 -18.80 0.98 3.60
N LEU A 194 -19.10 -0.19 4.15
CA LEU A 194 -18.32 -0.78 5.23
C LEU A 194 -16.93 -1.19 4.76
N ALA A 195 -15.89 -0.76 5.49
CA ALA A 195 -14.51 -1.06 5.16
C ALA A 195 -14.20 -2.57 5.15
N ASN A 196 -14.75 -3.34 6.10
CA ASN A 196 -14.55 -4.79 6.14
C ASN A 196 -15.15 -5.50 4.90
N VAL A 197 -16.15 -4.91 4.25
CA VAL A 197 -16.78 -5.47 3.04
C VAL A 197 -15.86 -5.34 1.83
N VAL A 198 -14.81 -4.54 1.86
CA VAL A 198 -13.78 -4.52 0.82
C VAL A 198 -13.19 -5.94 0.65
N ALA A 199 -12.69 -6.54 1.73
CA ALA A 199 -12.18 -7.92 1.72
C ALA A 199 -13.32 -8.95 1.57
N GLY A 200 -14.45 -8.72 2.26
CA GLY A 200 -15.61 -9.62 2.21
C GLY A 200 -16.23 -9.75 0.81
N ARG A 201 -16.27 -8.66 0.03
CA ARG A 201 -16.77 -8.68 -1.34
C ARG A 201 -15.82 -9.45 -2.27
N VAL A 202 -14.52 -9.28 -2.11
CA VAL A 202 -13.53 -10.09 -2.83
C VAL A 202 -13.74 -11.57 -2.53
N ALA A 203 -13.84 -11.94 -1.25
CA ALA A 203 -14.06 -13.33 -0.85
C ALA A 203 -15.38 -13.90 -1.40
N ASN A 204 -16.47 -13.11 -1.34
CA ASN A 204 -17.78 -13.53 -1.86
C ASN A 204 -17.76 -13.70 -3.37
N MET A 205 -17.29 -12.71 -4.14
CA MET A 205 -17.33 -12.75 -5.61
C MET A 205 -16.42 -13.82 -6.20
N LEU A 206 -15.31 -14.14 -5.53
CA LEU A 206 -14.32 -15.12 -5.98
C LEU A 206 -14.52 -16.51 -5.31
N ASP A 207 -15.55 -16.68 -4.46
CA ASP A 207 -15.82 -17.89 -3.68
C ASP A 207 -14.58 -18.35 -2.89
N LEU A 208 -13.96 -17.42 -2.13
CA LEU A 208 -12.82 -17.70 -1.26
C LEU A 208 -13.31 -17.93 0.17
N ARG A 209 -12.89 -19.01 0.81
CA ARG A 209 -13.45 -19.47 2.09
C ARG A 209 -12.46 -19.42 3.26
N GLY A 210 -11.23 -19.01 3.00
CA GLY A 210 -10.27 -18.68 4.05
C GLY A 210 -10.64 -17.41 4.80
N PRO A 211 -9.89 -17.02 5.84
CA PRO A 211 -10.11 -15.78 6.57
C PRO A 211 -10.12 -14.57 5.64
N ASN A 212 -11.06 -13.63 5.86
CA ASN A 212 -11.08 -12.36 5.17
C ASN A 212 -11.33 -11.21 6.15
N PHE A 213 -10.57 -10.15 6.04
CA PHE A 213 -10.73 -8.93 6.85
C PHE A 213 -9.99 -7.75 6.21
N THR A 214 -10.28 -6.56 6.72
CA THR A 214 -9.63 -5.31 6.32
C THR A 214 -8.78 -4.78 7.47
N THR A 215 -7.61 -4.23 7.14
CA THR A 215 -6.67 -3.64 8.10
C THR A 215 -6.40 -2.17 7.80
N ASP A 216 -6.13 -1.40 8.84
CA ASP A 216 -5.80 0.02 8.77
C ASP A 216 -4.56 0.33 9.65
N ALA A 217 -3.54 0.88 9.01
CA ALA A 217 -2.34 1.46 9.59
C ALA A 217 -1.99 2.77 8.84
N ALA A 218 -3.03 3.53 8.46
CA ALA A 218 -2.92 4.75 7.65
C ALA A 218 -2.11 4.51 6.36
N CYS A 219 -1.07 5.32 6.10
CA CYS A 219 -0.25 5.19 4.88
C CYS A 219 0.56 3.87 4.82
N ALA A 220 0.66 3.13 5.92
CA ALA A 220 1.34 1.84 6.00
C ALA A 220 0.37 0.64 5.93
N SER A 221 -0.93 0.87 5.74
CA SER A 221 -1.97 -0.17 5.77
C SER A 221 -1.69 -1.34 4.82
N ALA A 222 -1.20 -1.06 3.62
CA ALA A 222 -0.85 -2.10 2.65
C ALA A 222 0.25 -3.04 3.17
N MET A 223 1.24 -2.50 3.89
CA MET A 223 2.30 -3.32 4.49
C MET A 223 1.78 -4.16 5.64
N ALA A 224 0.85 -3.63 6.45
CA ALA A 224 0.15 -4.38 7.47
C ALA A 224 -0.64 -5.55 6.86
N ALA A 225 -1.38 -5.32 5.76
CA ALA A 225 -2.09 -6.38 5.04
C ALA A 225 -1.15 -7.48 4.54
N VAL A 226 0.01 -7.11 3.98
CA VAL A 226 1.02 -8.08 3.54
C VAL A 226 1.61 -8.86 4.72
N MET A 227 1.87 -8.21 5.85
CA MET A 227 2.36 -8.87 7.07
C MET A 227 1.33 -9.88 7.61
N ASP A 228 0.07 -9.49 7.71
CA ASP A 228 -1.02 -10.37 8.16
C ASP A 228 -1.17 -11.58 7.21
N ALA A 229 -1.12 -11.36 5.91
CA ALA A 229 -1.15 -12.42 4.91
C ALA A 229 0.02 -13.41 5.08
N CYS A 230 1.22 -12.91 5.32
CA CYS A 230 2.39 -13.75 5.59
C CYS A 230 2.21 -14.57 6.88
N HIS A 231 1.69 -13.98 7.95
CA HIS A 231 1.44 -14.69 9.21
C HIS A 231 0.40 -15.81 9.04
N LEU A 232 -0.66 -15.57 8.27
CA LEU A 232 -1.66 -16.62 7.98
C LEU A 232 -1.07 -17.76 7.14
N LEU A 233 -0.19 -17.47 6.18
CA LEU A 233 0.54 -18.49 5.44
C LEU A 233 1.51 -19.28 6.34
N HIS A 234 2.26 -18.60 7.22
CA HIS A 234 3.19 -19.21 8.16
C HIS A 234 2.49 -20.13 9.17
N SER A 235 1.28 -19.75 9.62
CA SER A 235 0.48 -20.58 10.52
C SER A 235 -0.07 -21.85 9.89
N GLY A 236 -0.07 -21.95 8.54
CA GLY A 236 -0.65 -23.07 7.79
C GLY A 236 -2.18 -23.07 7.75
N GLN A 237 -2.84 -22.01 8.21
CA GLN A 237 -4.29 -21.88 8.10
C GLN A 237 -4.74 -21.78 6.63
N VAL A 238 -3.91 -21.15 5.81
CA VAL A 238 -4.14 -20.96 4.38
C VAL A 238 -2.94 -21.40 3.55
N ASP A 239 -3.15 -21.66 2.28
CA ASP A 239 -2.11 -22.02 1.31
C ASP A 239 -1.88 -20.93 0.26
N VAL A 240 -2.89 -20.07 0.05
CA VAL A 240 -2.83 -18.91 -0.84
C VAL A 240 -3.43 -17.71 -0.11
N MET A 241 -2.84 -16.53 -0.27
CA MET A 241 -3.38 -15.27 0.23
C MET A 241 -3.49 -14.24 -0.88
N VAL A 242 -4.63 -13.57 -0.94
CA VAL A 242 -4.78 -12.31 -1.66
C VAL A 242 -4.54 -11.19 -0.66
N ALA A 243 -3.43 -10.49 -0.80
CA ALA A 243 -3.09 -9.30 -0.01
C ALA A 243 -3.26 -8.07 -0.89
N GLY A 244 -4.22 -7.22 -0.59
CA GLY A 244 -4.56 -6.07 -1.42
C GLY A 244 -4.66 -4.77 -0.64
N ALA A 245 -4.81 -3.69 -1.39
CA ALA A 245 -5.10 -2.36 -0.86
C ALA A 245 -5.93 -1.56 -1.87
N ALA A 246 -6.85 -0.74 -1.36
CA ALA A 246 -7.64 0.18 -2.17
C ALA A 246 -7.88 1.48 -1.40
N ASP A 247 -7.69 2.61 -2.05
CA ASP A 247 -8.03 3.92 -1.50
C ASP A 247 -8.51 4.86 -2.61
N ARG A 248 -9.65 5.49 -2.38
CA ARG A 248 -10.25 6.47 -3.31
C ARG A 248 -10.65 7.76 -2.60
N THR A 249 -10.21 7.99 -1.39
CA THR A 249 -10.64 9.16 -0.61
C THR A 249 -9.99 10.44 -1.16
N MET A 250 -10.60 11.01 -2.18
CA MET A 250 -10.17 12.20 -2.93
C MET A 250 -11.25 13.31 -2.94
N ASP A 251 -12.12 13.30 -1.93
CA ASP A 251 -13.19 14.26 -1.72
C ASP A 251 -12.65 15.59 -1.17
N PRO A 252 -13.40 16.71 -1.29
CA PRO A 252 -12.94 18.03 -0.84
C PRO A 252 -12.69 18.10 0.68
N ALA A 253 -13.40 17.33 1.49
CA ALA A 253 -13.18 17.31 2.93
C ALA A 253 -11.81 16.72 3.29
N THR A 254 -11.38 15.69 2.57
CA THR A 254 -10.05 15.10 2.73
C THR A 254 -8.96 16.07 2.28
N PHE A 255 -9.14 16.74 1.15
CA PHE A 255 -8.22 17.80 0.71
C PHE A 255 -8.12 18.95 1.74
N ALA A 256 -9.23 19.44 2.25
CA ALA A 256 -9.26 20.50 3.26
C ALA A 256 -8.55 20.08 4.57
N LYS A 257 -8.80 18.85 5.06
CA LYS A 257 -8.18 18.34 6.29
C LYS A 257 -6.65 18.18 6.15
N PHE A 258 -6.16 17.66 5.03
CA PHE A 258 -4.72 17.59 4.77
C PHE A 258 -4.09 18.95 4.51
N SER A 259 -4.83 19.89 3.95
CA SER A 259 -4.39 21.29 3.82
C SER A 259 -4.27 21.97 5.18
N ALA A 260 -5.20 21.73 6.09
CA ALA A 260 -5.18 22.32 7.43
C ALA A 260 -3.95 21.94 8.25
N ILE A 261 -3.40 20.73 8.04
CA ILE A 261 -2.15 20.28 8.69
C ILE A 261 -0.89 20.62 7.87
N GLY A 262 -1.05 21.28 6.71
CA GLY A 262 0.07 21.68 5.87
C GLY A 262 0.81 20.53 5.20
N ALA A 263 0.13 19.42 4.91
CA ALA A 263 0.76 18.22 4.41
C ALA A 263 0.80 18.13 2.87
N LEU A 264 -0.07 18.90 2.15
CA LEU A 264 -0.17 18.84 0.70
C LEU A 264 0.82 19.73 -0.01
N SER A 265 1.22 19.32 -1.22
CA SER A 265 1.81 20.21 -2.21
C SER A 265 0.71 20.76 -3.14
N ALA A 266 0.85 22.02 -3.55
CA ALA A 266 -0.01 22.65 -4.56
C ALA A 266 0.51 22.43 -5.99
N THR A 267 1.71 21.90 -6.16
CA THR A 267 2.41 21.95 -7.45
C THR A 267 2.98 20.61 -7.92
N ARG A 268 3.51 19.75 -7.04
CA ARG A 268 4.29 18.58 -7.46
C ARG A 268 4.51 17.57 -6.33
N SER A 269 4.96 16.37 -6.69
CA SER A 269 5.53 15.39 -5.78
C SER A 269 6.95 15.05 -6.25
N VAL A 270 7.97 15.48 -5.50
CA VAL A 270 9.39 15.33 -5.83
C VAL A 270 10.18 14.87 -4.60
N PRO A 271 10.04 13.60 -4.21
CA PRO A 271 10.73 13.06 -3.05
C PRO A 271 12.25 13.30 -3.11
N PHE A 272 12.83 13.67 -1.98
CA PHE A 272 14.27 13.94 -1.78
C PHE A 272 14.84 15.16 -2.51
N ASP A 273 14.02 15.85 -3.30
CA ASP A 273 14.41 17.10 -3.98
C ASP A 273 14.31 18.30 -3.02
N ARG A 274 15.13 19.33 -3.22
CA ARG A 274 15.03 20.56 -2.42
C ARG A 274 13.71 21.31 -2.54
N ARG A 275 12.96 21.04 -3.62
CA ARG A 275 11.64 21.63 -3.88
C ARG A 275 10.49 20.84 -3.24
N ALA A 276 10.79 19.80 -2.45
CA ALA A 276 9.81 19.02 -1.72
C ALA A 276 9.10 19.89 -0.67
N ASP A 277 7.80 20.12 -0.85
CA ASP A 277 6.98 21.03 -0.04
C ASP A 277 5.69 20.39 0.51
N GLY A 278 5.45 19.12 0.21
CA GLY A 278 4.28 18.36 0.61
C GLY A 278 4.01 17.20 -0.34
N PHE A 279 3.07 16.33 -0.01
CA PHE A 279 2.67 15.26 -0.90
C PHE A 279 1.49 15.66 -1.79
N VAL A 280 1.39 15.01 -2.93
CA VAL A 280 0.20 15.06 -3.78
C VAL A 280 -0.62 13.80 -3.54
N MET A 281 -1.92 13.93 -3.29
CA MET A 281 -2.78 12.77 -3.10
C MET A 281 -2.98 12.00 -4.41
N GLY A 282 -3.10 10.68 -4.30
CA GLY A 282 -3.49 9.78 -5.37
C GLY A 282 -4.54 8.78 -4.89
N GLU A 283 -5.15 8.09 -5.84
CA GLU A 283 -6.11 7.01 -5.61
C GLU A 283 -5.73 5.77 -6.41
N GLY A 284 -6.28 4.62 -6.04
CA GLY A 284 -6.05 3.38 -6.77
C GLY A 284 -6.15 2.13 -5.90
N ALA A 285 -5.94 1.00 -6.53
CA ALA A 285 -5.94 -0.29 -5.89
C ALA A 285 -4.90 -1.23 -6.49
N GLY A 286 -4.49 -2.22 -5.70
CA GLY A 286 -3.68 -3.32 -6.16
C GLY A 286 -3.88 -4.57 -5.31
N ALA A 287 -3.41 -5.70 -5.82
CA ALA A 287 -3.42 -6.98 -5.12
C ALA A 287 -2.20 -7.82 -5.48
N LEU A 288 -1.74 -8.58 -4.50
CA LEU A 288 -0.69 -9.59 -4.63
C LEU A 288 -1.30 -10.96 -4.32
N VAL A 289 -0.92 -11.98 -5.07
CA VAL A 289 -1.14 -13.37 -4.69
C VAL A 289 0.15 -13.89 -4.04
N LEU A 290 0.03 -14.33 -2.79
CA LEU A 290 1.14 -14.77 -1.95
C LEU A 290 1.03 -16.26 -1.64
N LYS A 291 2.17 -16.96 -1.67
CA LYS A 291 2.32 -18.37 -1.26
C LYS A 291 3.61 -18.56 -0.49
N ARG A 292 3.66 -19.56 0.38
CA ARG A 292 4.95 -20.01 0.91
C ARG A 292 5.85 -20.38 -0.27
N LEU A 293 7.09 -19.92 -0.26
CA LEU A 293 8.02 -20.13 -1.37
C LEU A 293 8.17 -21.61 -1.77
N ASN A 294 8.22 -22.50 -0.76
CA ASN A 294 8.33 -23.94 -1.02
C ASN A 294 7.10 -24.49 -1.80
N ASP A 295 5.92 -23.98 -1.50
CA ASP A 295 4.69 -24.45 -2.15
C ASP A 295 4.59 -23.88 -3.57
N ALA A 296 5.04 -22.65 -3.78
CA ALA A 296 5.15 -22.05 -5.11
C ALA A 296 6.15 -22.81 -6.00
N ILE A 297 7.33 -23.16 -5.47
CA ILE A 297 8.34 -23.94 -6.21
C ILE A 297 7.80 -25.31 -6.59
N LYS A 298 7.14 -26.02 -5.67
CA LYS A 298 6.55 -27.34 -5.94
C LYS A 298 5.44 -27.31 -6.98
N ALA A 299 4.66 -26.23 -6.98
CA ALA A 299 3.59 -26.03 -7.95
C ALA A 299 4.10 -25.58 -9.34
N GLY A 300 5.37 -25.16 -9.43
CA GLY A 300 5.91 -24.58 -10.65
C GLY A 300 5.37 -23.19 -10.97
N ASP A 301 4.93 -22.46 -9.94
CA ASP A 301 4.36 -21.14 -10.11
C ASP A 301 5.38 -20.14 -10.67
N LYS A 302 4.91 -19.17 -11.43
CA LYS A 302 5.66 -17.96 -11.75
C LYS A 302 5.93 -17.20 -10.45
N VAL A 303 7.16 -16.77 -10.21
CA VAL A 303 7.54 -15.98 -9.03
C VAL A 303 8.14 -14.65 -9.49
N TYR A 304 7.50 -13.55 -9.11
CA TYR A 304 7.99 -12.19 -9.39
C TYR A 304 9.16 -11.81 -8.48
N SER A 305 8.99 -12.03 -7.19
CA SER A 305 10.00 -11.80 -6.16
C SER A 305 9.67 -12.58 -4.90
N VAL A 306 10.60 -12.58 -3.95
CA VAL A 306 10.48 -13.30 -2.68
C VAL A 306 10.55 -12.32 -1.53
N ILE A 307 9.54 -12.30 -0.67
CA ILE A 307 9.55 -11.58 0.60
C ILE A 307 10.43 -12.39 1.56
N ARG A 308 11.48 -11.76 2.10
CA ARG A 308 12.45 -12.36 3.00
C ARG A 308 12.29 -11.91 4.45
N GLY A 309 11.62 -10.79 4.68
CA GLY A 309 11.36 -10.27 6.01
C GLY A 309 10.43 -9.08 5.97
N ILE A 310 9.66 -8.89 7.03
CA ILE A 310 8.77 -7.74 7.22
C ILE A 310 8.96 -7.23 8.65
N GLY A 311 9.57 -6.07 8.78
CA GLY A 311 9.72 -5.39 10.06
C GLY A 311 8.62 -4.38 10.29
N ALA A 312 8.09 -4.35 11.50
CA ALA A 312 7.12 -3.39 11.97
C ALA A 312 7.56 -2.77 13.30
N SER A 313 7.16 -1.53 13.53
CA SER A 313 7.38 -0.84 14.80
C SER A 313 6.37 0.27 15.03
N SER A 314 6.38 0.83 16.23
CA SER A 314 5.69 2.07 16.57
C SER A 314 6.70 3.12 16.98
N ASP A 315 6.39 4.39 16.70
CA ASP A 315 7.20 5.54 17.15
C ASP A 315 7.20 5.72 18.67
N GLY A 316 6.25 5.09 19.36
CA GLY A 316 6.11 5.24 20.80
C GLY A 316 5.81 6.68 21.21
N ARG A 317 6.38 7.13 22.32
CA ARG A 317 6.22 8.50 22.83
C ARG A 317 7.16 9.44 22.08
N GLY A 318 6.62 10.25 21.16
CA GLY A 318 7.37 11.21 20.35
C GLY A 318 6.96 12.66 20.58
N LYS A 319 7.39 13.57 19.67
CA LYS A 319 7.06 15.01 19.67
C LYS A 319 5.58 15.29 19.36
N GLY A 320 4.87 14.35 18.77
CA GLY A 320 3.47 14.42 18.39
C GLY A 320 3.07 13.20 17.55
N ILE A 321 1.77 12.91 17.50
CA ILE A 321 1.25 11.71 16.84
C ILE A 321 1.50 11.68 15.32
N THR A 322 1.78 12.84 14.74
CA THR A 322 1.99 13.01 13.29
C THR A 322 3.46 13.26 12.91
N ALA A 323 4.32 13.44 13.91
CA ALA A 323 5.75 13.72 13.66
C ALA A 323 6.52 12.42 13.43
N PRO A 324 7.31 12.30 12.35
CA PRO A 324 8.10 11.09 12.08
C PRO A 324 9.17 10.89 13.16
N SER A 325 9.41 9.62 13.52
CA SER A 325 10.44 9.22 14.49
C SER A 325 11.53 8.40 13.81
N GLN A 326 12.74 8.91 13.79
CA GLN A 326 13.89 8.18 13.26
C GLN A 326 14.07 6.84 13.99
N GLY A 327 13.92 6.80 15.32
CA GLY A 327 14.08 5.57 16.09
C GLY A 327 13.05 4.49 15.72
N GLY A 328 11.78 4.87 15.51
CA GLY A 328 10.74 3.96 15.05
C GLY A 328 11.05 3.40 13.66
N GLN A 329 11.42 4.25 12.72
CA GLN A 329 11.77 3.83 11.36
C GLN A 329 12.99 2.89 11.35
N VAL A 330 14.07 3.23 12.07
CA VAL A 330 15.27 2.37 12.23
C VAL A 330 14.91 1.00 12.78
N LEU A 331 14.02 0.94 13.77
CA LEU A 331 13.59 -0.33 14.37
C LEU A 331 12.85 -1.21 13.36
N ALA A 332 11.91 -0.64 12.58
CA ALA A 332 11.19 -1.38 11.54
C ALA A 332 12.15 -1.93 10.46
N ILE A 333 13.07 -1.10 9.98
CA ILE A 333 14.07 -1.49 8.97
C ILE A 333 14.97 -2.61 9.51
N SER A 334 15.52 -2.45 10.71
CA SER A 334 16.40 -3.42 11.34
C SER A 334 15.71 -4.76 11.59
N ASN A 335 14.44 -4.74 12.03
CA ASN A 335 13.63 -5.94 12.22
C ASN A 335 13.43 -6.71 10.91
N ALA A 336 13.18 -6.01 9.79
CA ALA A 336 13.01 -6.65 8.48
C ALA A 336 14.28 -7.40 8.06
N TYR A 337 15.45 -6.78 8.17
CA TYR A 337 16.71 -7.44 7.77
C TYR A 337 17.19 -8.51 8.75
N SER A 338 16.90 -8.37 10.03
CA SER A 338 17.10 -9.44 11.02
C SER A 338 16.28 -10.69 10.64
N GLN A 339 15.04 -10.51 10.22
CA GLN A 339 14.18 -11.61 9.74
C GLN A 339 14.67 -12.18 8.41
N ALA A 340 15.10 -11.34 7.49
CA ALA A 340 15.60 -11.75 6.17
C ALA A 340 16.86 -12.61 6.24
N GLY A 341 17.71 -12.38 7.24
CA GLY A 341 18.93 -13.14 7.49
C GLY A 341 20.06 -12.87 6.52
N TYR A 342 20.03 -11.72 5.81
CA TYR A 342 21.12 -11.29 4.95
C TYR A 342 21.58 -9.85 5.31
N PRO A 343 22.83 -9.50 5.00
CA PRO A 343 23.36 -8.18 5.35
C PRO A 343 22.72 -7.08 4.50
N VAL A 344 22.46 -5.94 5.12
CA VAL A 344 21.93 -4.75 4.43
C VAL A 344 22.84 -4.25 3.30
N SER A 345 24.16 -4.52 3.38
CA SER A 345 25.13 -4.19 2.32
C SER A 345 24.86 -4.90 0.98
N SER A 346 23.99 -5.90 0.97
CA SER A 346 23.60 -6.60 -0.26
C SER A 346 22.34 -6.01 -0.91
N VAL A 347 21.78 -4.94 -0.35
CA VAL A 347 20.58 -4.26 -0.88
C VAL A 347 21.00 -3.10 -1.76
N GLU A 348 20.44 -3.03 -2.97
CA GLU A 348 20.87 -2.10 -4.00
C GLU A 348 19.76 -1.11 -4.43
N LEU A 349 18.50 -1.39 -4.04
CA LEU A 349 17.35 -0.54 -4.35
C LEU A 349 16.46 -0.36 -3.12
N ILE A 350 16.07 0.88 -2.83
CA ILE A 350 15.06 1.24 -1.82
C ILE A 350 13.92 1.99 -2.48
N GLU A 351 12.75 1.43 -2.38
CA GLU A 351 11.49 2.15 -2.53
C GLU A 351 11.13 2.76 -1.19
N ALA A 352 11.36 4.04 -1.06
CA ALA A 352 11.16 4.76 0.18
C ALA A 352 9.69 5.14 0.40
N HIS A 353 9.35 5.47 1.62
CA HIS A 353 8.08 6.14 1.90
C HIS A 353 7.99 7.47 1.13
N GLY A 354 9.05 8.29 1.14
CA GLY A 354 9.30 9.39 0.21
C GLY A 354 8.07 10.21 -0.15
N THR A 355 7.54 10.98 0.82
CA THR A 355 6.28 11.74 0.64
C THR A 355 6.47 13.12 0.05
N SER A 356 7.69 13.48 -0.35
CA SER A 356 7.97 14.84 -0.87
C SER A 356 7.73 15.94 0.18
N THR A 357 7.93 15.60 1.47
CA THR A 357 7.95 16.58 2.55
C THR A 357 9.38 16.79 3.00
N SER A 358 9.86 18.03 3.08
CA SER A 358 11.28 18.33 3.37
C SER A 358 11.77 17.68 4.67
N VAL A 359 10.97 17.70 5.72
CA VAL A 359 11.31 17.10 7.03
C VAL A 359 11.16 15.59 7.00
N GLY A 360 10.10 15.07 6.39
CA GLY A 360 9.83 13.63 6.31
C GLY A 360 10.91 12.90 5.51
N ASP A 361 11.23 13.41 4.34
CA ASP A 361 12.24 12.84 3.45
C ASP A 361 13.63 12.84 4.08
N ALA A 362 14.01 13.95 4.76
CA ALA A 362 15.28 14.04 5.47
C ALA A 362 15.35 13.07 6.66
N THR A 363 14.26 12.93 7.42
CA THR A 363 14.17 11.98 8.55
C THR A 363 14.29 10.55 8.05
N GLU A 364 13.65 10.21 6.95
CA GLU A 364 13.70 8.87 6.36
C GLU A 364 15.12 8.54 5.86
N LEU A 365 15.77 9.45 5.14
CA LEU A 365 17.16 9.25 4.70
C LEU A 365 18.13 9.12 5.88
N ALA A 366 17.92 9.87 6.96
CA ALA A 366 18.71 9.69 8.19
C ALA A 366 18.47 8.32 8.84
N SER A 367 17.23 7.84 8.84
CA SER A 367 16.87 6.51 9.36
C SER A 367 17.50 5.39 8.52
N LEU A 368 17.36 5.47 7.21
CA LEU A 368 17.97 4.55 6.25
C LEU A 368 19.52 4.58 6.40
N SER A 369 20.13 5.77 6.48
CA SER A 369 21.58 5.92 6.65
C SER A 369 22.09 5.29 7.94
N SER A 370 21.32 5.33 9.02
CA SER A 370 21.68 4.69 10.28
C SER A 370 21.80 3.15 10.16
N VAL A 371 21.07 2.55 9.24
CA VAL A 371 21.09 1.09 9.02
C VAL A 371 22.04 0.71 7.89
N TYR A 372 22.01 1.42 6.77
CA TYR A 372 22.76 1.09 5.56
C TYR A 372 24.17 1.68 5.52
N GLY A 373 24.40 2.85 6.15
CA GLY A 373 25.64 3.60 6.08
C GLY A 373 26.84 2.90 6.73
N GLN A 374 26.60 1.96 7.66
CA GLN A 374 27.67 1.19 8.31
C GLN A 374 28.34 0.17 7.37
N SER A 375 27.68 -0.19 6.29
CA SER A 375 28.09 -1.32 5.45
C SER A 375 28.19 -1.00 3.96
N ASN A 376 27.75 0.19 3.53
CA ASN A 376 27.70 0.60 2.13
C ASN A 376 28.55 1.85 1.89
N MET A 377 29.15 1.92 0.70
CA MET A 377 29.87 3.12 0.25
C MET A 377 28.88 4.22 -0.16
N PRO A 378 29.26 5.50 -0.08
CA PRO A 378 28.43 6.59 -0.57
C PRO A 378 28.00 6.39 -2.02
N GLY A 379 26.72 6.69 -2.33
CA GLY A 379 26.17 6.68 -3.68
C GLY A 379 26.05 5.30 -4.35
N THR A 380 25.95 4.20 -3.57
CA THR A 380 25.89 2.83 -4.13
C THR A 380 24.49 2.22 -4.11
N VAL A 381 23.53 2.77 -3.33
CA VAL A 381 22.17 2.27 -3.19
C VAL A 381 21.20 3.23 -3.87
N ALA A 382 20.44 2.74 -4.84
CA ALA A 382 19.37 3.53 -5.47
C ALA A 382 18.22 3.77 -4.47
N VAL A 383 17.79 5.02 -4.33
CA VAL A 383 16.61 5.38 -3.53
C VAL A 383 15.63 6.19 -4.37
N GLY A 384 14.35 5.84 -4.30
CA GLY A 384 13.30 6.55 -5.01
C GLY A 384 11.94 6.33 -4.37
N SER A 385 10.91 6.94 -4.93
CA SER A 385 9.53 6.72 -4.52
C SER A 385 8.58 6.83 -5.71
N ILE A 386 7.70 5.84 -5.86
CA ILE A 386 6.63 5.84 -6.86
C ILE A 386 5.68 7.04 -6.72
N LYS A 387 5.65 7.64 -5.53
CA LYS A 387 4.84 8.83 -5.26
C LYS A 387 5.22 10.04 -6.11
N SER A 388 6.41 10.05 -6.69
CA SER A 388 6.80 11.06 -7.67
C SER A 388 5.98 10.98 -8.97
N GLN A 389 5.44 9.81 -9.29
CA GLN A 389 4.71 9.55 -10.53
C GLN A 389 3.18 9.52 -10.31
N ILE A 390 2.72 8.79 -9.30
CA ILE A 390 1.28 8.55 -9.06
C ILE A 390 0.76 9.18 -7.77
N GLY A 391 1.53 10.08 -7.15
CA GLY A 391 1.14 10.68 -5.87
C GLY A 391 1.08 9.66 -4.72
N HIS A 392 0.54 10.10 -3.60
CA HIS A 392 0.41 9.29 -2.38
C HIS A 392 -0.97 8.62 -2.32
N LEU A 393 -1.03 7.32 -2.59
CA LEU A 393 -2.27 6.53 -2.60
C LEU A 393 -2.78 6.17 -1.20
N LYS A 394 -2.33 6.86 -0.16
CA LYS A 394 -2.75 6.67 1.23
C LYS A 394 -2.67 5.20 1.66
N ALA A 395 -3.78 4.52 1.97
CA ALA A 395 -3.77 3.11 2.36
C ALA A 395 -3.15 2.18 1.30
N ALA A 396 -3.24 2.50 0.01
CA ALA A 396 -2.70 1.69 -1.08
C ALA A 396 -1.24 2.02 -1.45
N ALA A 397 -0.65 3.06 -0.85
CA ALA A 397 0.68 3.55 -1.25
C ALA A 397 1.79 2.51 -1.10
N GLY A 398 1.82 1.76 0.01
CA GLY A 398 2.81 0.71 0.24
C GLY A 398 2.73 -0.43 -0.77
N LEU A 399 1.51 -0.76 -1.22
CA LEU A 399 1.32 -1.81 -2.22
C LEU A 399 1.86 -1.38 -3.60
N ALA A 400 1.64 -0.14 -4.01
CA ALA A 400 2.21 0.39 -5.25
C ALA A 400 3.75 0.34 -5.22
N GLY A 401 4.37 0.59 -4.06
CA GLY A 401 5.80 0.42 -3.85
C GLY A 401 6.25 -1.04 -3.99
N ILE A 402 5.51 -2.00 -3.40
CA ILE A 402 5.81 -3.44 -3.55
C ILE A 402 5.65 -3.88 -5.01
N LEU A 403 4.59 -3.46 -5.71
CA LEU A 403 4.39 -3.74 -7.13
C LEU A 403 5.58 -3.26 -7.97
N LYS A 404 6.00 -1.99 -7.77
CA LYS A 404 7.16 -1.42 -8.46
C LYS A 404 8.43 -2.24 -8.22
N VAL A 405 8.72 -2.58 -6.96
CA VAL A 405 9.95 -3.34 -6.62
C VAL A 405 9.89 -4.77 -7.10
N ALA A 406 8.74 -5.45 -6.99
CA ALA A 406 8.57 -6.80 -7.52
C ALA A 406 8.82 -6.86 -9.03
N LEU A 407 8.30 -5.88 -9.78
CA LEU A 407 8.55 -5.74 -11.21
C LEU A 407 10.01 -5.36 -11.51
N SER A 408 10.61 -4.47 -10.71
CA SER A 408 12.04 -4.11 -10.84
C SER A 408 12.96 -5.32 -10.69
N LEU A 409 12.71 -6.17 -9.69
CA LEU A 409 13.44 -7.42 -9.47
C LEU A 409 13.21 -8.43 -10.61
N HIS A 410 11.96 -8.55 -11.08
CA HIS A 410 11.58 -9.45 -12.16
C HIS A 410 12.25 -9.06 -13.48
N HIS A 411 12.14 -7.78 -13.85
CA HIS A 411 12.71 -7.23 -15.09
C HIS A 411 14.19 -6.85 -14.98
N ARG A 412 14.78 -6.92 -13.77
CA ARG A 412 16.20 -6.60 -13.52
C ARG A 412 16.56 -5.16 -13.90
N THR A 413 15.69 -4.23 -13.54
CA THR A 413 15.80 -2.82 -13.92
C THR A 413 15.67 -1.94 -12.70
N ILE A 414 16.53 -0.94 -12.55
CA ILE A 414 16.40 0.14 -11.57
C ILE A 414 15.57 1.25 -12.21
N PRO A 415 14.33 1.52 -11.72
CA PRO A 415 13.47 2.54 -12.29
C PRO A 415 13.85 3.94 -11.84
N PRO A 416 13.48 5.00 -12.60
CA PRO A 416 13.72 6.37 -12.20
C PRO A 416 12.82 6.81 -11.04
N SER A 417 13.26 7.86 -10.33
CA SER A 417 12.40 8.71 -9.49
C SER A 417 12.09 9.99 -10.26
N ALA A 418 10.85 10.12 -10.73
CA ALA A 418 10.47 11.20 -11.63
C ALA A 418 10.56 12.59 -10.95
N GLY A 419 10.90 13.61 -11.73
CA GLY A 419 10.90 15.00 -11.30
C GLY A 419 12.04 15.42 -10.36
N PHE A 420 12.94 14.51 -9.98
CA PHE A 420 14.10 14.84 -9.18
C PHE A 420 15.13 15.60 -10.03
N GLU A 421 15.50 16.79 -9.59
CA GLU A 421 16.48 17.66 -10.28
C GLU A 421 17.63 18.09 -9.37
N GLN A 422 17.32 18.40 -8.10
CA GLN A 422 18.30 18.93 -7.16
C GLN A 422 18.11 18.31 -5.78
N PRO A 423 19.17 17.74 -5.21
CA PRO A 423 19.07 17.07 -3.93
C PRO A 423 18.70 18.03 -2.79
N ASN A 424 17.96 17.50 -1.80
CA ASN A 424 17.67 18.23 -0.56
C ASN A 424 18.98 18.57 0.17
N GLU A 425 19.24 19.85 0.37
CA GLU A 425 20.50 20.39 0.95
C GLU A 425 20.70 20.01 2.42
N THR A 426 19.66 19.60 3.13
CA THR A 426 19.76 19.15 4.54
C THR A 426 20.32 17.74 4.67
N VAL A 427 20.47 17.00 3.57
CA VAL A 427 21.00 15.65 3.53
C VAL A 427 22.47 15.70 3.09
N PRO A 428 23.40 15.08 3.83
CA PRO A 428 24.82 15.03 3.45
C PRO A 428 25.07 13.97 2.36
N TRP A 429 24.63 14.25 1.13
CA TRP A 429 24.63 13.29 0.00
C TRP A 429 26.01 12.67 -0.31
N SER A 430 27.09 13.35 -0.01
CA SER A 430 28.44 12.80 -0.15
C SER A 430 28.82 11.76 0.91
N GLU A 431 28.04 11.64 1.98
CA GLU A 431 28.30 10.75 3.12
C GLU A 431 27.29 9.61 3.22
N VAL A 432 26.11 9.76 2.59
CA VAL A 432 25.06 8.71 2.64
C VAL A 432 25.24 7.69 1.52
N PRO A 433 24.83 6.43 1.72
CA PRO A 433 25.00 5.40 0.69
C PRO A 433 24.04 5.54 -0.50
N PHE A 434 23.17 6.54 -0.51
CA PHE A 434 22.09 6.67 -1.47
C PHE A 434 22.38 7.60 -2.63
N TYR A 435 21.80 7.26 -3.79
CA TYR A 435 21.63 8.16 -4.93
C TYR A 435 20.21 8.04 -5.47
N VAL A 436 19.69 9.10 -6.10
CA VAL A 436 18.36 9.11 -6.72
C VAL A 436 18.50 8.87 -8.22
N PRO A 437 18.05 7.74 -8.76
CA PRO A 437 18.09 7.49 -10.20
C PRO A 437 17.08 8.40 -10.93
N THR A 438 17.52 9.08 -11.98
CA THR A 438 16.69 9.98 -12.81
C THR A 438 16.30 9.38 -14.15
N VAL A 439 16.93 8.28 -14.53
CA VAL A 439 16.64 7.49 -15.73
C VAL A 439 16.59 6.02 -15.36
N ALA A 440 15.79 5.25 -16.10
CA ALA A 440 15.79 3.80 -15.95
C ALA A 440 17.12 3.21 -16.42
N GLY A 441 17.63 2.23 -15.68
CA GLY A 441 18.90 1.57 -15.99
C GLY A 441 18.85 0.08 -15.71
N ASP A 442 19.74 -0.66 -16.38
CA ASP A 442 19.92 -2.07 -16.07
C ASP A 442 20.34 -2.24 -14.61
N TRP A 443 19.81 -3.26 -13.98
CA TRP A 443 20.24 -3.68 -12.64
C TRP A 443 21.27 -4.81 -12.77
N PRO A 444 22.57 -4.54 -12.65
CA PRO A 444 23.60 -5.55 -12.81
C PRO A 444 23.41 -6.74 -11.86
N GLN A 445 23.80 -7.94 -12.28
CA GLN A 445 23.75 -9.12 -11.42
C GLN A 445 24.85 -9.03 -10.36
N PRO A 446 24.53 -9.01 -9.07
CA PRO A 446 25.55 -9.15 -8.02
C PRO A 446 26.31 -10.48 -8.15
N THR A 447 27.60 -10.49 -7.84
CA THR A 447 28.46 -11.67 -8.03
C THR A 447 27.99 -12.87 -7.22
N ASP A 448 27.66 -12.65 -5.94
CA ASP A 448 27.41 -13.73 -4.99
C ASP A 448 25.95 -13.87 -4.56
N ASN A 449 25.13 -12.85 -4.76
CA ASN A 449 23.78 -12.76 -4.22
C ASN A 449 22.72 -12.55 -5.32
N PRO A 450 21.45 -12.88 -5.08
CA PRO A 450 20.35 -12.33 -5.84
C PRO A 450 20.27 -10.80 -5.65
N ARG A 451 19.64 -10.08 -6.59
CA ARG A 451 19.30 -8.66 -6.41
C ARG A 451 18.37 -8.51 -5.21
N ARG A 452 18.57 -7.48 -4.39
CA ARG A 452 17.82 -7.24 -3.16
C ARG A 452 17.34 -5.81 -3.09
N ALA A 453 16.12 -5.66 -2.60
CA ALA A 453 15.49 -4.35 -2.42
C ALA A 453 14.74 -4.25 -1.10
N GLY A 454 14.52 -3.02 -0.66
CA GLY A 454 13.66 -2.71 0.48
C GLY A 454 12.51 -1.79 0.09
N VAL A 455 11.37 -1.92 0.76
CA VAL A 455 10.21 -1.04 0.60
C VAL A 455 9.78 -0.53 1.96
N SER A 456 9.72 0.78 2.14
CA SER A 456 9.29 1.45 3.37
C SER A 456 7.90 2.04 3.24
N ALA A 457 7.09 1.94 4.29
CA ALA A 457 5.87 2.71 4.44
C ALA A 457 5.69 3.12 5.91
N PHE A 458 5.48 4.42 6.13
CA PHE A 458 5.32 5.01 7.45
C PHE A 458 3.96 5.71 7.53
N GLY A 459 3.14 5.29 8.49
CA GLY A 459 1.77 5.76 8.63
C GLY A 459 1.62 6.92 9.61
N PHE A 460 0.69 7.81 9.32
CA PHE A 460 0.19 8.77 10.30
C PHE A 460 -0.29 8.01 11.55
N GLY A 461 0.17 8.41 12.73
CA GLY A 461 -0.09 7.69 13.97
C GLY A 461 1.10 6.89 14.47
N GLY A 462 2.25 6.98 13.79
CA GLY A 462 3.53 6.42 14.23
C GLY A 462 3.67 4.92 13.98
N THR A 463 3.06 4.41 12.93
CA THR A 463 3.22 3.02 12.48
C THR A 463 4.29 2.95 11.37
N ASN A 464 5.32 2.11 11.56
CA ASN A 464 6.41 1.98 10.62
C ASN A 464 6.52 0.53 10.12
N PHE A 465 6.67 0.38 8.80
CA PHE A 465 6.87 -0.93 8.17
C PHE A 465 7.99 -0.87 7.15
N HIS A 466 8.74 -1.97 7.06
CA HIS A 466 9.74 -2.19 6.02
C HIS A 466 9.69 -3.64 5.54
N VAL A 467 9.68 -3.83 4.22
CA VAL A 467 9.64 -5.16 3.58
C VAL A 467 10.94 -5.38 2.85
N ALA A 468 11.62 -6.47 3.18
CA ALA A 468 12.84 -6.92 2.51
C ALA A 468 12.50 -7.92 1.40
N LEU A 469 12.85 -7.59 0.15
CA LEU A 469 12.56 -8.38 -1.05
C LEU A 469 13.84 -8.86 -1.73
N GLU A 470 13.73 -10.01 -2.39
CA GLU A 470 14.83 -10.62 -3.13
C GLU A 470 14.35 -11.13 -4.50
N GLN A 471 15.17 -10.99 -5.52
CA GLN A 471 14.91 -11.58 -6.83
C GLN A 471 14.82 -13.10 -6.71
N TYR A 472 13.80 -13.70 -7.33
CA TYR A 472 13.70 -15.15 -7.39
C TYR A 472 14.81 -15.74 -8.27
N HIS A 473 15.55 -16.69 -7.71
CA HIS A 473 16.58 -17.47 -8.42
C HIS A 473 16.35 -18.97 -8.15
N PRO A 474 15.93 -19.76 -9.15
CA PRO A 474 15.47 -21.14 -8.94
C PRO A 474 16.41 -22.00 -8.10
N GLU A 475 17.70 -22.06 -8.44
CA GLU A 475 18.68 -22.91 -7.74
C GLU A 475 18.92 -22.47 -6.28
N LYS A 476 19.12 -21.15 -6.06
CA LYS A 476 19.39 -20.63 -4.72
C LYS A 476 18.17 -20.81 -3.81
N HIS A 477 16.97 -20.52 -4.34
CA HIS A 477 15.73 -20.58 -3.58
C HIS A 477 15.24 -22.01 -3.33
N SER A 478 15.53 -22.97 -4.22
CA SER A 478 15.29 -24.39 -3.94
C SER A 478 16.14 -24.90 -2.78
N LYS A 479 17.41 -24.50 -2.70
CA LYS A 479 18.31 -24.82 -1.56
C LYS A 479 17.82 -24.16 -0.27
N LEU A 480 17.43 -22.89 -0.31
CA LEU A 480 16.88 -22.15 0.83
C LEU A 480 15.62 -22.83 1.37
N SER A 481 14.69 -23.16 0.48
CA SER A 481 13.44 -23.85 0.81
C SER A 481 13.68 -25.24 1.46
N ALA A 482 14.65 -26.01 0.97
CA ALA A 482 15.03 -27.30 1.54
C ALA A 482 15.59 -27.15 2.97
N LYS A 483 16.43 -26.14 3.22
CA LYS A 483 16.98 -25.83 4.54
C LYS A 483 15.89 -25.41 5.53
N TRP A 484 14.90 -24.63 5.11
CA TRP A 484 13.75 -24.25 5.94
C TRP A 484 12.95 -25.48 6.39
N ARG A 485 12.67 -26.42 5.49
CA ARG A 485 11.97 -27.69 5.82
C ARG A 485 12.71 -28.51 6.85
N SER A 486 14.02 -28.65 6.72
CA SER A 486 14.82 -29.40 7.69
C SER A 486 14.78 -28.76 9.08
N ARG A 487 14.78 -27.43 9.17
CA ARG A 487 14.69 -26.68 10.43
C ARG A 487 13.34 -26.89 11.13
N LYS A 488 12.22 -26.83 10.39
CA LYS A 488 10.88 -27.13 10.94
C LYS A 488 10.81 -28.56 11.50
N HIS A 489 11.34 -29.54 10.81
CA HIS A 489 11.34 -30.94 11.28
C HIS A 489 12.20 -31.18 12.53
N HIS A 490 13.26 -30.42 12.74
CA HIS A 490 14.05 -30.50 13.97
C HIS A 490 13.32 -29.88 15.17
N HIS A 491 12.57 -28.78 14.97
CA HIS A 491 11.77 -28.19 16.06
C HIS A 491 10.55 -29.01 16.45
N THR A 492 9.95 -29.76 15.52
CA THR A 492 8.81 -30.65 15.82
C THR A 492 9.23 -32.00 16.43
N LYS A 493 10.49 -32.41 16.30
CA LYS A 493 11.02 -33.63 16.92
C LYS A 493 11.69 -33.41 18.30
N GLY A 494 11.88 -32.19 18.69
CA GLY A 494 12.46 -31.79 19.97
C GLY A 494 11.39 -31.56 21.03
N GLY A 495 10.84 -32.65 21.57
CA GLY A 495 10.18 -32.68 22.87
C GLY A 495 8.73 -32.21 22.89
N ASP A 496 7.83 -33.18 23.02
CA ASP A 496 6.64 -33.06 23.84
C ASP A 496 7.08 -32.74 25.28
N ALA A 497 7.39 -31.50 25.58
CA ALA A 497 7.35 -31.03 26.95
C ALA A 497 5.85 -30.87 27.29
N PRO A 498 5.29 -31.64 28.23
CA PRO A 498 3.92 -31.43 28.62
C PRO A 498 3.80 -30.00 29.15
N VAL A 499 2.94 -29.22 28.54
CA VAL A 499 2.58 -27.88 29.05
C VAL A 499 1.81 -28.16 30.35
N SER A 500 2.49 -28.06 31.49
CA SER A 500 1.85 -28.06 32.80
C SER A 500 1.05 -26.76 32.93
N TYR A 501 -0.26 -26.86 32.77
CA TYR A 501 -1.19 -25.81 33.20
C TYR A 501 -1.19 -25.79 34.73
N THR A 502 -0.35 -24.99 35.35
CA THR A 502 -0.56 -24.58 36.73
C THR A 502 -1.78 -23.65 36.75
N HIS A 503 -2.89 -24.17 37.27
CA HIS A 503 -4.04 -23.34 37.62
C HIS A 503 -3.60 -22.31 38.67
N LEU A 504 -3.49 -21.05 38.26
CA LEU A 504 -3.49 -19.94 39.18
C LEU A 504 -4.92 -19.78 39.70
N THR A 505 -5.19 -20.40 40.84
CA THR A 505 -6.37 -20.07 41.65
C THR A 505 -6.17 -18.66 42.18
N LEU A 506 -7.00 -17.72 41.70
CA LEU A 506 -7.11 -16.39 42.29
C LEU A 506 -7.62 -16.54 43.73
N PRO A 507 -7.02 -15.87 44.74
CA PRO A 507 -7.58 -15.84 46.06
C PRO A 507 -8.88 -15.04 46.06
N THR A 508 -9.96 -15.71 46.44
CA THR A 508 -11.23 -15.07 46.80
C THR A 508 -11.02 -14.18 48.02
N LYS A 509 -11.19 -12.88 47.87
CA LYS A 509 -11.66 -11.96 48.89
C LYS A 509 -12.57 -10.95 48.29
#